data_e9c352538f87271d094189c678ff7398
#
_entry.id   e9c352538f87271d094189c678ff7398
#
_cell.length_a   1.000
_cell.length_b   1.000
_cell.length_c   1.000
_cell.angle_alpha   90.00
_cell.angle_beta   90.00
_cell.angle_gamma   90.00
#
_symmetry.space_group_name_H-M   'P 1'
#
loop_
_entity.id
_entity.type
_entity.pdbx_description
1 polymer ?
#
loop_
_entity_poly.entity_id
_entity_poly.type
_entity_poly.pdbx_seq_one_letter_code
_entity_poly.pdbx_strand_id
1 'polypeptide(L)'
;MSKGGQSTNPKVLVVDDERVIADTLAIILNQAGFNAAAVYTGTEAVERAKKEKPDLVISDVIMPDMNGIEAAIRIRQMLPGCKILLFSGQAATADLLEKARLQGHEFEILAKPVHPQDLLAKLKG
;
A
#
# COMPACT_ATOMS: atom_id res chain seq x y z
N MET A 1 3.54 12.17 -26.46
CA MET A 1 3.74 11.98 -26.00
C MET A 1 3.90 11.84 -25.54
N SER A 2 3.85 11.80 -25.37
CA SER A 2 4.08 11.50 -24.86
C SER A 2 4.39 11.31 -24.29
N LYS A 3 4.46 11.35 -24.38
CA LYS A 3 4.81 11.07 -23.88
C LYS A 3 5.20 10.57 -23.53
N GLY A 4 5.43 10.52 -23.65
CA GLY A 4 5.77 9.99 -23.33
C GLY A 4 5.66 9.69 -22.75
N GLY A 5 5.59 9.71 -22.79
CA GLY A 5 5.38 9.34 -22.34
C GLY A 5 4.98 9.06 -21.66
N GLN A 6 5.04 9.05 -21.88
CA GLN A 6 4.62 8.67 -21.22
C GLN A 6 3.94 8.42 -20.41
N SER A 7 3.31 8.66 -20.90
CA SER A 7 2.62 8.53 -19.68
C SER A 7 2.71 7.13 -19.13
N THR A 8 3.37 7.03 -18.10
CA THR A 8 3.51 5.79 -17.38
C THR A 8 2.35 5.64 -16.43
N ASN A 9 1.84 4.43 -16.33
CA ASN A 9 0.82 4.11 -15.34
C ASN A 9 1.42 4.22 -13.94
N PRO A 10 0.67 4.71 -12.97
CA PRO A 10 1.20 4.81 -11.61
C PRO A 10 1.62 3.45 -11.07
N LYS A 11 2.77 3.40 -10.43
CA LYS A 11 3.28 2.17 -9.84
C LYS A 11 2.68 1.97 -8.46
N VAL A 12 2.10 0.79 -8.24
CA VAL A 12 1.44 0.43 -6.99
C VAL A 12 2.05 -0.84 -6.44
N LEU A 13 2.39 -0.81 -5.16
CA LEU A 13 2.87 -1.98 -4.46
C LEU A 13 1.76 -2.45 -3.52
N VAL A 14 1.32 -3.69 -3.68
CA VAL A 14 0.27 -4.28 -2.85
C VAL A 14 0.92 -5.27 -1.89
N VAL A 15 0.73 -5.04 -0.59
CA VAL A 15 1.41 -5.82 0.45
C VAL A 15 0.39 -6.52 1.32
N ASP A 16 0.39 -7.85 1.30
CA ASP A 16 -0.49 -8.65 2.14
C ASP A 16 0.10 -10.04 2.23
N ASP A 17 0.19 -10.60 3.45
CA ASP A 17 0.72 -11.94 3.63
C ASP A 17 -0.24 -13.01 3.13
N GLU A 18 -1.51 -12.67 2.95
CA GLU A 18 -2.45 -13.55 2.27
C GLU A 18 -2.28 -13.37 0.77
N ARG A 19 -1.55 -14.31 0.15
CA ARG A 19 -1.17 -14.18 -1.26
C ARG A 19 -2.35 -14.00 -2.19
N VAL A 20 -3.45 -14.71 -1.93
CA VAL A 20 -4.65 -14.59 -2.77
C VAL A 20 -5.16 -13.16 -2.78
N ILE A 21 -5.16 -12.51 -1.63
CA ILE A 21 -5.62 -11.13 -1.53
C ILE A 21 -4.69 -10.18 -2.27
N ALA A 22 -3.38 -10.30 -2.02
CA ALA A 22 -2.41 -9.42 -2.67
C ALA A 22 -2.45 -9.59 -4.20
N ASP A 23 -2.45 -10.84 -4.66
CA ASP A 23 -2.44 -11.13 -6.10
C ASP A 23 -3.72 -10.65 -6.77
N THR A 24 -4.87 -10.87 -6.12
CA THR A 24 -6.15 -10.45 -6.68
C THR A 24 -6.23 -8.94 -6.79
N LEU A 25 -5.81 -8.23 -5.76
CA LEU A 25 -5.82 -6.77 -5.80
C LEU A 25 -4.88 -6.24 -6.87
N ALA A 26 -3.70 -6.85 -7.02
CA ALA A 26 -2.76 -6.43 -8.06
C ALA A 26 -3.37 -6.62 -9.45
N ILE A 27 -4.06 -7.75 -9.68
CA ILE A 27 -4.72 -8.00 -10.96
C ILE A 27 -5.77 -6.94 -11.23
N ILE A 28 -6.60 -6.64 -10.24
CA ILE A 28 -7.68 -5.66 -10.39
C ILE A 28 -7.10 -4.28 -10.70
N LEU A 29 -6.04 -3.89 -10.01
CA LEU A 29 -5.40 -2.61 -10.23
C LEU A 29 -4.77 -2.52 -11.62
N ASN A 30 -4.13 -3.60 -12.07
CA ASN A 30 -3.55 -3.63 -13.42
C ASN A 30 -4.64 -3.49 -14.48
N GLN A 31 -5.79 -4.11 -14.27
CA GLN A 31 -6.92 -3.97 -15.19
C GLN A 31 -7.49 -2.56 -15.19
N ALA A 32 -7.30 -1.83 -14.10
CA ALA A 32 -7.81 -0.47 -13.99
C ALA A 32 -6.81 0.59 -14.46
N GLY A 33 -5.67 0.18 -15.01
CA GLY A 33 -4.71 1.10 -15.58
C GLY A 33 -3.52 1.43 -14.71
N PHE A 34 -3.36 0.76 -13.58
CA PHE A 34 -2.17 0.92 -12.73
C PHE A 34 -1.11 -0.10 -13.12
N ASN A 35 0.09 0.11 -12.64
CA ASN A 35 1.17 -0.86 -12.76
C ASN A 35 1.41 -1.43 -11.36
N ALA A 36 0.69 -2.49 -11.03
CA ALA A 36 0.66 -3.04 -9.68
C ALA A 36 1.44 -4.34 -9.57
N ALA A 37 2.16 -4.49 -8.48
CA ALA A 37 2.88 -5.71 -8.14
C ALA A 37 2.53 -6.10 -6.71
N ALA A 38 2.46 -7.41 -6.45
CA ALA A 38 2.16 -7.94 -5.13
C ALA A 38 3.43 -8.39 -4.43
N VAL A 39 3.53 -8.08 -3.14
CA VAL A 39 4.54 -8.61 -2.26
C VAL A 39 3.85 -9.11 -1.00
N TYR A 40 4.51 -9.96 -0.23
CA TYR A 40 3.81 -10.73 0.80
C TYR A 40 4.34 -10.53 2.20
N THR A 41 5.37 -9.71 2.36
CA THR A 41 5.92 -9.39 3.69
C THR A 41 6.26 -7.91 3.76
N GLY A 42 6.32 -7.38 4.98
CA GLY A 42 6.71 -6.00 5.18
C GLY A 42 8.16 -5.75 4.77
N THR A 43 9.03 -6.72 5.06
CA THR A 43 10.44 -6.63 4.66
C THR A 43 10.58 -6.54 3.14
N GLU A 44 9.87 -7.41 2.44
CA GLU A 44 9.87 -7.39 0.97
C GLU A 44 9.33 -6.07 0.44
N ALA A 45 8.30 -5.53 1.08
CA ALA A 45 7.72 -4.26 0.68
C ALA A 45 8.74 -3.13 0.75
N VAL A 46 9.49 -3.06 1.85
CA VAL A 46 10.51 -2.03 2.02
C VAL A 46 11.60 -2.17 0.95
N GLU A 47 12.05 -3.41 0.70
CA GLU A 47 13.07 -3.66 -0.31
C GLU A 47 12.62 -3.30 -1.72
N ARG A 48 11.38 -3.69 -2.06
CA ARG A 48 10.83 -3.37 -3.38
C ARG A 48 10.60 -1.88 -3.55
N ALA A 49 10.15 -1.20 -2.49
CA ALA A 49 9.94 0.24 -2.54
C ALA A 49 11.25 0.98 -2.77
N LYS A 50 12.32 0.53 -2.13
CA LYS A 50 13.63 1.11 -2.29
C LYS A 50 14.11 1.01 -3.73
N LYS A 51 13.84 -0.11 -4.37
CA LYS A 51 14.28 -0.42 -5.72
C LYS A 51 13.43 0.24 -6.79
N GLU A 52 12.11 0.13 -6.65
CA GLU A 52 11.17 0.51 -7.70
C GLU A 52 10.52 1.87 -7.49
N LYS A 53 10.61 2.42 -6.29
CA LYS A 53 10.07 3.74 -5.96
C LYS A 53 8.61 3.88 -6.39
N PRO A 54 7.70 3.10 -5.80
CA PRO A 54 6.30 3.15 -6.20
C PRO A 54 5.67 4.51 -5.89
N ASP A 55 4.63 4.83 -6.63
CA ASP A 55 3.85 6.03 -6.39
C ASP A 55 2.86 5.82 -5.26
N LEU A 56 2.45 4.57 -5.04
CA LEU A 56 1.45 4.22 -4.04
C LEU A 56 1.78 2.86 -3.44
N VAL A 57 1.62 2.75 -2.13
CA VAL A 57 1.73 1.48 -1.41
C VAL A 57 0.41 1.22 -0.71
N ILE A 58 -0.13 0.02 -0.92
CA ILE A 58 -1.35 -0.44 -0.24
C ILE A 58 -0.94 -1.64 0.59
N SER A 59 -1.11 -1.56 1.91
CA SER A 59 -0.60 -2.61 2.79
C SER A 59 -1.58 -2.98 3.90
N ASP A 60 -1.64 -4.27 4.19
CA ASP A 60 -2.28 -4.76 5.41
C ASP A 60 -1.46 -4.27 6.60
N VAL A 61 -2.12 -4.05 7.73
CA VAL A 61 -1.44 -3.63 8.96
C VAL A 61 -0.82 -4.83 9.68
N ILE A 62 -1.55 -5.93 9.75
CA ILE A 62 -1.09 -7.11 10.51
C ILE A 62 -0.39 -8.09 9.59
N MET A 63 0.92 -8.24 9.77
CA MET A 63 1.74 -9.19 9.01
C MET A 63 2.77 -9.82 9.93
N PRO A 64 3.22 -11.06 9.63
CA PRO A 64 4.05 -11.81 10.59
C PRO A 64 5.43 -11.23 10.86
N ASP A 65 6.10 -10.68 9.83
CA ASP A 65 7.50 -10.26 9.98
C ASP A 65 7.65 -8.81 10.43
N MET A 66 6.83 -7.94 9.88
CA MET A 66 6.90 -6.50 10.15
C MET A 66 5.50 -5.96 9.91
N ASN A 67 4.92 -5.28 10.89
CA ASN A 67 3.57 -4.76 10.66
C ASN A 67 3.58 -3.67 9.59
N GLY A 68 2.41 -3.49 8.95
CA GLY A 68 2.29 -2.58 7.82
C GLY A 68 2.56 -1.13 8.18
N ILE A 69 2.32 -0.75 9.42
CA ILE A 69 2.59 0.62 9.87
C ILE A 69 4.10 0.87 9.90
N GLU A 70 4.86 -0.08 10.42
CA GLU A 70 6.32 0.05 10.46
C GLU A 70 6.88 0.10 9.05
N ALA A 71 6.42 -0.78 8.16
CA ALA A 71 6.84 -0.77 6.77
C ALA A 71 6.49 0.57 6.11
N ALA A 72 5.28 1.07 6.38
CA ALA A 72 4.81 2.33 5.82
C ALA A 72 5.68 3.50 6.27
N ILE A 73 6.05 3.53 7.54
CA ILE A 73 6.92 4.60 8.07
C ILE A 73 8.27 4.56 7.37
N ARG A 74 8.87 3.39 7.23
CA ARG A 74 10.15 3.23 6.55
C ARG A 74 10.08 3.69 5.10
N ILE A 75 9.01 3.30 4.41
CA ILE A 75 8.84 3.69 3.02
C ILE A 75 8.65 5.20 2.90
N ARG A 76 7.86 5.79 3.79
CA ARG A 76 7.62 7.23 3.76
C ARG A 76 8.90 8.01 4.01
N GLN A 77 9.79 7.51 4.86
CA GLN A 77 11.07 8.15 5.11
C GLN A 77 11.98 8.11 3.89
N MET A 78 11.93 7.03 3.12
CA MET A 78 12.71 6.91 1.89
C MET A 78 12.09 7.67 0.73
N LEU A 79 10.75 7.68 0.67
CA LEU A 79 9.99 8.20 -0.46
C LEU A 79 8.88 9.11 0.06
N PRO A 80 9.22 10.36 0.42
CA PRO A 80 8.21 11.26 1.02
C PRO A 80 6.99 11.53 0.14
N GLY A 81 7.14 11.40 -1.17
CA GLY A 81 6.03 11.60 -2.10
C GLY A 81 5.17 10.38 -2.35
N CYS A 82 5.54 9.24 -1.78
CA CYS A 82 4.77 8.02 -1.98
C CYS A 82 3.48 8.07 -1.15
N LYS A 83 2.36 7.80 -1.79
CA LYS A 83 1.07 7.70 -1.10
C LYS A 83 0.98 6.34 -0.42
N ILE A 84 0.40 6.31 0.77
CA ILE A 84 0.28 5.05 1.52
C ILE A 84 -1.15 4.90 1.99
N LEU A 85 -1.72 3.72 1.73
CA LEU A 85 -3.06 3.35 2.15
C LEU A 85 -2.97 2.04 2.91
N LEU A 86 -3.52 2.00 4.11
CA LEU A 86 -3.46 0.80 4.95
C LEU A 86 -4.82 0.13 5.05
N PHE A 87 -4.84 -1.20 5.07
CA PHE A 87 -6.04 -1.97 5.32
C PHE A 87 -6.09 -2.36 6.79
N SER A 88 -7.22 -2.12 7.43
CA SER A 88 -7.37 -2.45 8.83
C SER A 88 -8.77 -3.01 9.07
N GLY A 89 -8.86 -4.19 9.61
CA GLY A 89 -10.13 -4.83 9.88
C GLY A 89 -10.35 -5.20 11.33
N GLN A 90 -9.41 -4.88 12.17
CA GLN A 90 -9.45 -5.34 13.55
C GLN A 90 -9.28 -4.19 14.53
N ALA A 91 -9.96 -4.30 15.66
CA ALA A 91 -9.85 -3.29 16.70
C ALA A 91 -8.41 -3.16 17.22
N ALA A 92 -7.66 -4.26 17.22
CA ALA A 92 -6.28 -4.25 17.69
C ALA A 92 -5.38 -3.30 16.90
N THR A 93 -5.71 -3.03 15.63
CA THR A 93 -4.89 -2.13 14.82
C THR A 93 -5.07 -0.68 15.22
N ALA A 94 -6.16 -0.35 15.94
CA ALA A 94 -6.40 1.03 16.38
C ALA A 94 -5.28 1.53 17.29
N ASP A 95 -4.78 0.65 18.18
CA ASP A 95 -3.69 1.05 19.08
C ASP A 95 -2.40 1.32 18.31
N LEU A 96 -2.11 0.52 17.30
CA LEU A 96 -0.92 0.70 16.47
C LEU A 96 -1.00 2.01 15.70
N LEU A 97 -2.18 2.31 15.17
CA LEU A 97 -2.39 3.55 14.42
C LEU A 97 -2.29 4.77 15.32
N GLU A 98 -2.82 4.66 16.54
CA GLU A 98 -2.74 5.76 17.50
C GLU A 98 -1.30 6.02 17.91
N LYS A 99 -0.52 4.97 18.14
CA LYS A 99 0.90 5.12 18.45
C LYS A 99 1.64 5.83 17.34
N ALA A 100 1.35 5.44 16.10
CA ALA A 100 1.99 6.08 14.95
C ALA A 100 1.60 7.55 14.87
N ARG A 101 0.33 7.86 15.10
CA ARG A 101 -0.15 9.24 15.06
C ARG A 101 0.53 10.10 16.12
N LEU A 102 0.73 9.55 17.31
CA LEU A 102 1.43 10.28 18.38
C LEU A 102 2.87 10.56 18.05
N GLN A 103 3.47 9.78 17.16
CA GLN A 103 4.83 9.99 16.68
C GLN A 103 4.88 10.84 15.42
N GLY A 104 3.74 11.40 15.00
CA GLY A 104 3.69 12.28 13.85
C GLY A 104 3.37 11.61 12.52
N HIS A 105 2.93 10.35 12.54
CA HIS A 105 2.62 9.60 11.33
C HIS A 105 1.14 9.31 11.22
N GLU A 106 0.50 9.93 10.24
CA GLU A 106 -0.90 9.68 9.96
C GLU A 106 -1.03 8.95 8.63
N PHE A 107 -1.94 7.97 8.56
CA PHE A 107 -2.14 7.17 7.37
C PHE A 107 -3.62 7.11 7.03
N GLU A 108 -3.91 7.03 5.74
CA GLU A 108 -5.26 6.75 5.29
C GLU A 108 -5.55 5.27 5.50
N ILE A 109 -6.76 4.99 5.98
CA ILE A 109 -7.18 3.64 6.33
C ILE A 109 -8.37 3.23 5.49
N LEU A 110 -8.36 2.00 5.00
CA LEU A 110 -9.50 1.40 4.35
C LEU A 110 -9.91 0.18 5.16
N ALA A 111 -11.20 0.09 5.51
CA ALA A 111 -11.68 -1.00 6.35
C ALA A 111 -11.75 -2.31 5.58
N LYS A 112 -11.43 -3.41 6.25
CA LYS A 112 -11.62 -4.74 5.69
C LYS A 112 -13.05 -5.21 5.98
N PRO A 113 -13.66 -6.02 5.11
CA PRO A 113 -13.13 -6.48 3.82
C PRO A 113 -13.07 -5.35 2.80
N VAL A 114 -12.01 -5.35 1.99
CA VAL A 114 -11.81 -4.31 1.00
C VAL A 114 -12.58 -4.66 -0.27
N HIS A 115 -13.49 -3.77 -0.66
CA HIS A 115 -14.21 -3.92 -1.92
C HIS A 115 -13.41 -3.20 -3.01
N PRO A 116 -13.13 -3.89 -4.13
CA PRO A 116 -12.32 -3.28 -5.19
C PRO A 116 -12.85 -1.94 -5.68
N GLN A 117 -14.16 -1.77 -5.73
CA GLN A 117 -14.75 -0.51 -6.17
C GLN A 117 -14.40 0.64 -5.22
N ASP A 118 -14.43 0.37 -3.91
CA ASP A 118 -14.09 1.38 -2.91
C ASP A 118 -12.62 1.74 -3.01
N LEU A 119 -11.77 0.75 -3.21
CA LEU A 119 -10.34 0.98 -3.38
C LEU A 119 -10.07 1.85 -4.59
N LEU A 120 -10.67 1.51 -5.73
CA LEU A 120 -10.46 2.25 -6.97
C LEU A 120 -10.97 3.68 -6.84
N ALA A 121 -12.11 3.87 -6.17
CA ALA A 121 -12.64 5.22 -5.95
C ALA A 121 -11.68 6.06 -5.12
N LYS A 122 -11.07 5.46 -4.11
CA LYS A 122 -10.11 6.16 -3.26
C LYS A 122 -8.87 6.56 -4.03
N LEU A 123 -8.41 5.70 -4.94
CA LEU A 123 -7.21 5.96 -5.72
C LEU A 123 -7.42 6.98 -6.82
N LYS A 124 -8.63 7.06 -7.35
CA LYS A 124 -8.96 8.01 -8.42
C LYS A 124 -9.36 9.38 -7.88
N GLY A 125 -9.79 9.41 -6.64
CA GLY A 125 -10.14 10.66 -5.99
C GLY A 125 -8.92 11.38 -5.51
#